data_23fe914da8cba81f960eea9e814fdf26
#
_entry.id   23fe914da8cba81f960eea9e814fdf26
#
_cell.length_a   1.000
_cell.length_b   1.000
_cell.length_c   1.000
_cell.angle_alpha   90.00
_cell.angle_beta   90.00
_cell.angle_gamma   90.00
#
_symmetry.space_group_name_H-M   'P 1'
#
loop_
_entity.id
_entity.type
_entity.pdbx_description
1 polymer ?
#
loop_
_entity_poly.entity_id
_entity_poly.type
_entity_poly.pdbx_seq_one_letter_code
_entity_poly.pdbx_strand_id
1 'polypeptide(L)'
;MVDNTQISHLLQEQLNLNIREDYLTSESYLLGTDELDSELLPTNFYNVMTSTSYLIIFFYYNDITIYVFYNSDCSKKLLTGILKNERLVYYKYE
;
A
#
# COMPACT_ATOMS: atom_id res chain seq x y z
N MET A 1 1.54 -10.78 8.12
CA MET A 1 1.65 -9.84 6.98
C MET A 1 0.50 -10.04 6.00
N VAL A 2 0.19 -9.01 5.26
CA VAL A 2 -0.81 -9.07 4.19
C VAL A 2 -0.29 -9.97 3.06
N ASP A 3 -1.15 -10.83 2.54
CA ASP A 3 -0.83 -11.72 1.42
C ASP A 3 -1.68 -11.40 0.19
N ASN A 4 -1.42 -12.11 -0.92
CA ASN A 4 -2.12 -11.89 -2.18
C ASN A 4 -3.63 -12.12 -2.08
N THR A 5 -4.07 -13.05 -1.24
CA THR A 5 -5.50 -13.32 -1.02
C THR A 5 -6.19 -12.11 -0.42
N GLN A 6 -5.58 -11.49 0.60
CA GLN A 6 -6.14 -10.31 1.26
C GLN A 6 -6.19 -9.12 0.31
N ILE A 7 -5.15 -8.94 -0.53
CA ILE A 7 -5.13 -7.86 -1.53
C ILE A 7 -6.19 -8.08 -2.60
N SER A 8 -6.37 -9.31 -3.06
CA SER A 8 -7.41 -9.65 -4.04
C SER A 8 -8.81 -9.32 -3.49
N HIS A 9 -9.07 -9.64 -2.22
CA HIS A 9 -10.32 -9.28 -1.54
C HIS A 9 -10.51 -7.77 -1.43
N LEU A 10 -9.45 -7.05 -1.10
CA LEU A 10 -9.49 -5.58 -1.01
C LEU A 10 -9.86 -4.95 -2.35
N LEU A 11 -9.29 -5.42 -3.44
CA LEU A 11 -9.60 -4.93 -4.78
C LEU A 11 -11.04 -5.23 -5.18
N GLN A 12 -11.56 -6.40 -4.79
CA GLN A 12 -12.97 -6.73 -5.01
C GLN A 12 -13.88 -5.78 -4.24
N GLU A 13 -13.58 -5.53 -2.97
CA GLU A 13 -14.41 -4.69 -2.10
C GLU A 13 -14.38 -3.22 -2.51
N GLN A 14 -13.21 -2.70 -2.85
CA GLN A 14 -13.01 -1.27 -3.05
C GLN A 14 -13.15 -0.83 -4.51
N LEU A 15 -12.78 -1.68 -5.47
CA LEU A 15 -12.80 -1.34 -6.89
C LEU A 15 -13.71 -2.25 -7.71
N ASN A 16 -14.37 -3.20 -7.08
CA ASN A 16 -15.21 -4.21 -7.75
C ASN A 16 -14.45 -4.95 -8.86
N LEU A 17 -13.18 -5.26 -8.59
CA LEU A 17 -12.30 -5.97 -9.52
C LEU A 17 -12.06 -7.39 -9.02
N ASN A 18 -12.31 -8.38 -9.88
CA ASN A 18 -12.03 -9.78 -9.62
C ASN A 18 -10.66 -10.11 -10.22
N ILE A 19 -9.61 -10.01 -9.41
CA ILE A 19 -8.25 -10.31 -9.81
C ILE A 19 -7.82 -11.58 -9.09
N ARG A 20 -7.31 -12.56 -9.84
CA ARG A 20 -6.77 -13.78 -9.25
C ARG A 20 -5.50 -13.45 -8.49
N GLU A 21 -5.38 -14.00 -7.29
CA GLU A 21 -4.25 -13.73 -6.40
C GLU A 21 -2.90 -14.11 -7.01
N ASP A 22 -2.86 -15.12 -7.89
CA ASP A 22 -1.64 -15.56 -8.56
C ASP A 22 -1.16 -14.59 -9.66
N TYR A 23 -1.97 -13.60 -10.04
CA TYR A 23 -1.57 -12.55 -10.98
C TYR A 23 -0.92 -11.36 -10.30
N LEU A 24 -0.98 -11.28 -8.97
CA LEU A 24 -0.36 -10.18 -8.23
C LEU A 24 1.13 -10.47 -8.03
N THR A 25 1.96 -9.48 -8.35
CA THR A 25 3.39 -9.51 -8.01
C THR A 25 3.65 -8.54 -6.87
N SER A 26 4.67 -8.80 -6.07
CA SER A 26 4.96 -7.97 -4.91
C SER A 26 6.44 -7.71 -4.73
N GLU A 27 6.74 -6.55 -4.13
CA GLU A 27 8.08 -6.13 -3.75
C GLU A 27 7.99 -5.46 -2.38
N SER A 28 9.05 -5.58 -1.58
CA SER A 28 9.10 -4.95 -0.26
C SER A 28 10.36 -4.11 -0.11
N TYR A 29 10.22 -2.96 0.57
CA TYR A 29 11.31 -2.01 0.77
C TYR A 29 11.26 -1.45 2.19
N LEU A 30 12.45 -1.20 2.75
CA LEU A 30 12.57 -0.38 3.95
C LEU A 30 12.97 1.02 3.49
N LEU A 31 12.07 1.98 3.62
CA LEU A 31 12.27 3.34 3.12
C LEU A 31 12.16 4.37 4.25
N GLY A 32 13.04 5.38 4.19
CA GLY A 32 12.94 6.55 5.03
C GLY A 32 11.85 7.50 4.53
N THR A 33 11.35 8.38 5.39
CA THR A 33 10.31 9.33 5.02
C THR A 33 10.74 10.29 3.91
N ASP A 34 12.05 10.59 3.82
CA ASP A 34 12.61 11.43 2.77
C ASP A 34 12.71 10.73 1.41
N GLU A 35 12.54 9.42 1.37
CA GLU A 35 12.57 8.64 0.14
C GLU A 35 11.18 8.41 -0.47
N LEU A 36 10.11 8.88 0.19
CA LEU A 36 8.73 8.64 -0.24
C LEU A 36 8.27 9.69 -1.24
N ASP A 37 7.52 9.24 -2.25
CA ASP A 37 6.88 10.13 -3.22
C ASP A 37 5.57 10.66 -2.62
N SER A 38 5.57 11.93 -2.23
CA SER A 38 4.42 12.55 -1.56
C SER A 38 3.17 12.62 -2.44
N GLU A 39 3.33 12.58 -3.77
CA GLU A 39 2.18 12.63 -4.69
C GLU A 39 1.33 11.36 -4.64
N LEU A 40 1.92 10.25 -4.22
CA LEU A 40 1.25 8.95 -4.14
C LEU A 40 0.65 8.67 -2.77
N LEU A 41 0.80 9.60 -1.82
CA LEU A 41 0.39 9.43 -0.43
C LEU A 41 -0.85 10.28 -0.12
N PRO A 42 -1.63 9.91 0.91
CA PRO A 42 -2.71 10.77 1.38
C PRO A 42 -2.19 12.13 1.81
N THR A 43 -3.01 13.17 1.64
CA THR A 43 -2.59 14.56 1.93
C THR A 43 -2.20 14.78 3.39
N ASN A 44 -2.72 13.97 4.31
CA ASN A 44 -2.42 14.07 5.74
C ASN A 44 -1.36 13.06 6.20
N PHE A 45 -0.65 12.41 5.27
CA PHE A 45 0.29 11.35 5.59
C PHE A 45 1.31 11.77 6.64
N TYR A 46 2.00 12.88 6.43
CA TYR A 46 3.07 13.32 7.33
C TYR A 46 2.56 13.80 8.69
N ASN A 47 1.27 14.09 8.81
CA ASN A 47 0.66 14.43 10.10
C ASN A 47 0.27 13.20 10.91
N VAL A 48 -0.04 12.10 10.25
CA VAL A 48 -0.52 10.86 10.88
C VAL A 48 0.62 9.86 11.06
N MET A 49 1.50 9.77 10.08
CA MET A 49 2.60 8.81 10.03
C MET A 49 3.89 9.53 10.42
N THR A 50 4.33 9.34 11.67
CA THR A 50 5.39 10.15 12.26
C THR A 50 6.74 9.43 12.42
N SER A 51 6.85 8.19 11.96
CA SER A 51 8.11 7.44 12.00
C SER A 51 9.11 7.96 10.98
N THR A 52 10.40 7.70 11.20
CA THR A 52 11.46 8.09 10.28
C THR A 52 11.66 7.09 9.15
N SER A 53 11.18 5.85 9.33
CA SER A 53 11.27 4.80 8.31
C SER A 53 10.10 3.84 8.42
N TYR A 54 9.80 3.18 7.30
CA TYR A 54 8.70 2.22 7.20
C TYR A 54 9.12 1.03 6.34
N LEU A 55 8.57 -0.14 6.67
CA LEU A 55 8.60 -1.28 5.75
C LEU A 55 7.34 -1.18 4.88
N ILE A 56 7.54 -1.14 3.56
CA ILE A 56 6.46 -0.97 2.60
C ILE A 56 6.43 -2.17 1.67
N ILE A 57 5.26 -2.77 1.51
CA ILE A 57 5.05 -3.84 0.55
C ILE A 57 4.17 -3.29 -0.56
N PHE A 58 4.64 -3.40 -1.81
CA PHE A 58 3.90 -3.03 -2.99
C PHE A 58 3.38 -4.28 -3.68
N PHE A 59 2.13 -4.23 -4.11
CA PHE A 59 1.51 -5.27 -4.93
C PHE A 59 1.12 -4.65 -6.26
N TYR A 60 1.39 -5.34 -7.36
CA TYR A 60 1.18 -4.79 -8.70
C TYR A 60 0.29 -5.69 -9.54
N TYR A 61 -0.61 -5.07 -10.29
CA TYR A 61 -1.41 -5.71 -11.33
C TYR A 61 -1.77 -4.66 -12.38
N ASN A 62 -1.22 -4.76 -13.60
CA ASN A 62 -1.45 -3.79 -14.68
C ASN A 62 -1.19 -2.36 -14.20
N ASP A 63 -2.22 -1.49 -14.29
CA ASP A 63 -2.15 -0.08 -13.88
C ASP A 63 -2.51 0.15 -12.41
N ILE A 64 -2.65 -0.92 -11.63
CA ILE A 64 -3.01 -0.86 -10.22
C ILE A 64 -1.80 -1.19 -9.37
N THR A 65 -1.55 -0.33 -8.38
CA THR A 65 -0.53 -0.55 -7.35
C THR A 65 -1.20 -0.45 -6.00
N ILE A 66 -0.98 -1.44 -5.16
CA ILE A 66 -1.43 -1.40 -3.76
C ILE A 66 -0.18 -1.32 -2.89
N TYR A 67 -0.15 -0.37 -1.96
CA TYR A 67 0.93 -0.31 -0.99
C TYR A 67 0.39 -0.55 0.42
N VAL A 68 1.20 -1.22 1.22
CA VAL A 68 0.90 -1.48 2.62
C VAL A 68 2.12 -1.05 3.44
N PHE A 69 1.90 -0.08 4.33
CA PHE A 69 2.94 0.43 5.22
C PHE A 69 2.89 -0.29 6.55
N TYR A 70 4.05 -0.75 6.99
CA TYR A 70 4.27 -1.28 8.33
C TYR A 70 5.30 -0.41 9.05
N ASN A 71 5.31 -0.45 10.37
CA ASN A 71 6.43 0.11 11.11
C ASN A 71 7.72 -0.65 10.75
N SER A 72 8.88 -0.07 11.06
CA SER A 72 10.17 -0.58 10.56
C SER A 72 10.49 -2.00 10.99
N ASP A 73 9.95 -2.49 12.12
CA ASP A 73 10.13 -3.86 12.60
C ASP A 73 9.03 -4.82 12.14
N CYS A 74 8.11 -4.34 11.31
CA CYS A 74 7.01 -5.12 10.73
C CYS A 74 6.01 -5.67 11.77
N SER A 75 5.95 -5.08 12.96
CA SER A 75 5.07 -5.55 14.02
C SER A 75 3.64 -5.02 13.90
N LYS A 76 3.42 -3.92 13.15
CA LYS A 76 2.11 -3.27 13.04
C LYS A 76 1.89 -2.71 11.64
N LYS A 77 0.74 -3.05 11.06
CA LYS A 77 0.26 -2.45 9.82
C LYS A 77 -0.28 -1.05 10.11
N LEU A 78 0.10 -0.06 9.32
CA LEU A 78 -0.20 1.35 9.58
C LEU A 78 -1.10 1.99 8.53
N LEU A 79 -0.94 1.63 7.26
CA LEU A 79 -1.65 2.27 6.16
C LEU A 79 -1.72 1.33 4.97
N THR A 80 -2.88 1.31 4.32
CA THR A 80 -3.06 0.62 3.04
C THR A 80 -3.58 1.64 2.03
N GLY A 81 -3.00 1.66 0.83
CA GLY A 81 -3.46 2.54 -0.23
C GLY A 81 -3.52 1.82 -1.57
N ILE A 82 -4.43 2.27 -2.43
CA ILE A 82 -4.58 1.75 -3.78
C ILE A 82 -4.39 2.90 -4.77
N LEU A 83 -3.48 2.69 -5.72
CA LEU A 83 -3.24 3.62 -6.83
C LEU A 83 -3.77 3.00 -8.11
N LYS A 84 -4.46 3.80 -8.92
CA LYS A 84 -4.85 3.43 -10.27
C LYS A 84 -4.34 4.51 -11.23
N ASN A 85 -3.54 4.10 -12.22
CA ASN A 85 -2.86 5.03 -13.11
C ASN A 85 -2.07 6.09 -12.34
N GLU A 86 -1.36 5.66 -11.28
CA GLU A 86 -0.54 6.51 -10.43
C GLU A 86 -1.33 7.57 -9.64
N ARG A 87 -2.66 7.37 -9.49
CA ARG A 87 -3.51 8.24 -8.68
C ARG A 87 -4.08 7.47 -7.51
N LEU A 88 -4.01 8.07 -6.32
CA LEU A 88 -4.56 7.47 -5.11
C LEU A 88 -6.08 7.46 -5.19
N VAL A 89 -6.68 6.26 -5.21
CA VAL A 89 -8.14 6.09 -5.32
C VAL A 89 -8.75 5.56 -4.02
N TYR A 90 -7.94 5.01 -3.13
CA TYR A 90 -8.40 4.50 -1.84
C TYR A 90 -7.24 4.50 -0.85
N TYR A 91 -7.51 4.83 0.40
CA TYR A 91 -6.54 4.60 1.48
C TYR A 91 -7.27 4.39 2.80
N LYS A 92 -6.60 3.70 3.71
CA LYS A 92 -7.11 3.45 5.06
C LYS A 92 -5.94 3.39 6.04
N TYR A 93 -6.00 4.23 7.06
CA TYR A 93 -5.10 4.13 8.23
C TYR A 93 -5.64 3.07 9.19
N GLU A 94 -4.76 2.30 9.75
CA GLU A 94 -5.11 1.28 10.74
C GLU A 94 -5.14 1.82 12.18
#